data_14172bd4ba14a98783f9eb8b17a8e477
#
_entry.id   14172bd4ba14a98783f9eb8b17a8e477
#
_cell.length_a   1.000
_cell.length_b   1.000
_cell.length_c   1.000
_cell.angle_alpha   90.00
_cell.angle_beta   90.00
_cell.angle_gamma   90.00
#
_symmetry.space_group_name_H-M   'P 1'
#
loop_
_entity.id
_entity.type
_entity.pdbx_description
1 polymer ?
#
loop_
_entity_poly.entity_id
_entity_poly.type
_entity_poly.pdbx_seq_one_letter_code
_entity_poly.pdbx_strand_id
1 'polypeptide(L)'
;MMHFRSRMRLLLLPQLVIAATIFAQGNGTVSRAGAYSTITPDDVGAHIAAIQGPRSGTGNEPNRIKLNEVAGYIRDLLAADGLVVSEAPVTFAGQTFPNIVGSLTGTTCPEKTFIVGAHYDGTSRGPGADDDASGVAGMLEIARVLSAQPLPASVDFAAFSFEEAGLVGSRQMAEAAASTGRELAGMFSLEMIGYTCDEPGCQSYPAGMEPPRPTGDFLSVVGNTNSDSLLNRFITSSTSAVPGLIVLPLEVAGDGETLPDVRRSDHAPFWDSGYQALLVSDTADLRNPNYHQASDTLDTLNLQFAADVANASLATVVDALTADANGDGRADVCGEAPVGGGVESPQPEPPVESTAGGSSSDNAFVFALLATTGVAALAAAGAWYTVKRRSR
;
A
#
# COMPACT_ATOMS: atom_id res chain seq x y z
N MET A 1 -84.30 37.11 6.82
CA MET A 1 -83.98 35.70 6.79
C MET A 1 -82.53 35.53 6.49
N MET A 2 -81.72 35.35 7.56
CA MET A 2 -80.24 35.23 7.50
C MET A 2 -79.88 33.78 7.68
N HIS A 3 -79.22 33.18 6.69
CA HIS A 3 -78.64 31.81 6.82
C HIS A 3 -77.21 31.89 7.23
N PHE A 4 -76.94 31.44 8.45
CA PHE A 4 -75.60 31.22 9.01
C PHE A 4 -75.07 29.89 8.50
N ARG A 5 -73.98 29.89 7.70
CA ARG A 5 -73.22 28.68 7.36
C ARG A 5 -71.98 28.55 8.27
N SER A 6 -72.06 27.64 9.23
CA SER A 6 -70.95 27.19 10.06
C SER A 6 -69.89 26.46 9.20
N ARG A 7 -68.66 26.95 9.18
CA ARG A 7 -67.49 26.23 8.63
C ARG A 7 -66.77 25.50 9.77
N MET A 8 -66.90 24.18 9.75
CA MET A 8 -66.15 23.27 10.62
C MET A 8 -64.70 23.16 10.08
N ARG A 9 -63.71 23.66 10.83
CA ARG A 9 -62.27 23.48 10.55
C ARG A 9 -61.85 22.14 11.10
N LEU A 10 -61.46 21.21 10.21
CA LEU A 10 -60.83 19.93 10.56
C LEU A 10 -59.38 20.18 10.88
N LEU A 11 -58.99 20.01 12.15
CA LEU A 11 -57.59 20.02 12.62
C LEU A 11 -56.96 18.67 12.29
N LEU A 12 -56.09 18.65 11.28
CA LEU A 12 -55.19 17.51 11.01
C LEU A 12 -54.02 17.54 11.99
N LEU A 13 -53.98 16.61 12.91
CA LEU A 13 -52.82 16.29 13.77
C LEU A 13 -51.79 15.56 12.90
N PRO A 14 -50.49 15.90 12.96
CA PRO A 14 -49.48 15.12 12.29
C PRO A 14 -49.28 13.79 13.02
N GLN A 15 -49.44 12.68 12.30
CA GLN A 15 -49.05 11.34 12.80
C GLN A 15 -47.56 11.26 12.83
N LEU A 16 -47.00 11.10 14.03
CA LEU A 16 -45.59 10.79 14.27
C LEU A 16 -45.34 9.32 13.85
N VAL A 17 -44.74 9.11 12.69
CA VAL A 17 -44.28 7.78 12.28
C VAL A 17 -43.00 7.47 13.02
N ILE A 18 -43.11 6.67 14.09
CA ILE A 18 -41.94 6.06 14.73
C ILE A 18 -41.49 4.90 13.84
N ALA A 19 -40.44 5.12 13.08
CA ALA A 19 -39.73 4.04 12.37
C ALA A 19 -39.00 3.19 13.42
N ALA A 20 -39.57 2.04 13.77
CA ALA A 20 -38.85 1.04 14.53
C ALA A 20 -37.78 0.40 13.65
N THR A 21 -36.52 0.75 13.88
CA THR A 21 -35.38 0.09 13.26
C THR A 21 -35.21 -1.28 13.92
N ILE A 22 -35.63 -2.33 13.23
CA ILE A 22 -35.35 -3.72 13.65
C ILE A 22 -33.86 -3.96 13.38
N PHE A 23 -33.05 -3.99 14.42
CA PHE A 23 -31.68 -4.52 14.35
C PHE A 23 -31.77 -6.03 14.15
N ALA A 24 -31.64 -6.49 12.90
CA ALA A 24 -31.32 -7.87 12.62
C ALA A 24 -29.83 -8.08 13.04
N GLN A 25 -29.61 -8.81 14.12
CA GLN A 25 -28.28 -9.36 14.45
C GLN A 25 -28.00 -10.47 13.43
N GLY A 26 -27.47 -10.07 12.27
CA GLY A 26 -26.77 -10.96 11.38
C GLY A 26 -25.28 -10.86 11.71
N ASN A 27 -24.64 -11.96 12.08
CA ASN A 27 -23.18 -12.09 12.13
C ASN A 27 -22.64 -12.05 10.69
N GLY A 28 -22.66 -10.88 10.10
CA GLY A 28 -21.99 -10.55 8.86
C GLY A 28 -21.04 -9.43 9.20
N THR A 29 -19.76 -9.61 8.94
CA THR A 29 -18.77 -8.55 8.90
C THR A 29 -19.27 -7.50 7.92
N VAL A 30 -19.85 -6.42 8.44
CA VAL A 30 -20.22 -5.26 7.63
C VAL A 30 -18.90 -4.64 7.19
N SER A 31 -18.55 -4.78 5.92
CA SER A 31 -17.43 -4.05 5.33
C SER A 31 -17.63 -2.56 5.63
N ARG A 32 -16.75 -1.97 6.44
CA ARG A 32 -16.78 -0.53 6.76
C ARG A 32 -16.40 0.34 5.56
N ALA A 33 -15.97 -0.23 4.45
CA ALA A 33 -15.57 0.50 3.23
C ALA A 33 -16.68 1.42 2.68
N GLY A 34 -17.96 1.14 2.92
CA GLY A 34 -19.07 2.01 2.53
C GLY A 34 -19.25 3.30 3.35
N ALA A 35 -18.41 3.55 4.36
CA ALA A 35 -18.47 4.75 5.20
C ALA A 35 -17.54 5.88 4.73
N TYR A 36 -16.66 5.61 3.77
CA TYR A 36 -15.69 6.59 3.24
C TYR A 36 -16.22 7.27 1.98
N SER A 37 -15.78 8.53 1.75
CA SER A 37 -16.11 9.22 0.51
C SER A 37 -15.45 8.53 -0.68
N THR A 38 -16.19 8.43 -1.79
CA THR A 38 -15.70 7.82 -3.03
C THR A 38 -14.69 8.75 -3.70
N ILE A 39 -13.59 8.20 -4.18
CA ILE A 39 -12.64 8.89 -5.06
C ILE A 39 -13.21 8.87 -6.48
N THR A 40 -13.26 10.03 -7.13
CA THR A 40 -13.86 10.16 -8.47
C THR A 40 -12.81 10.31 -9.57
N PRO A 41 -13.16 10.04 -10.84
CA PRO A 41 -12.28 10.31 -11.97
C PRO A 41 -11.80 11.75 -12.06
N ASP A 42 -12.66 12.72 -11.71
CA ASP A 42 -12.33 14.15 -11.73
C ASP A 42 -11.28 14.49 -10.66
N ASP A 43 -11.37 13.89 -9.47
CA ASP A 43 -10.40 14.08 -8.39
C ASP A 43 -9.00 13.62 -8.85
N VAL A 44 -8.90 12.37 -9.35
CA VAL A 44 -7.62 11.80 -9.85
C VAL A 44 -7.11 12.61 -11.04
N GLY A 45 -7.98 12.95 -12.00
CA GLY A 45 -7.62 13.72 -13.19
C GLY A 45 -7.06 15.09 -12.88
N ALA A 46 -7.58 15.77 -11.86
CA ALA A 46 -7.09 17.07 -11.42
C ALA A 46 -5.65 17.01 -10.90
N HIS A 47 -5.33 15.97 -10.12
CA HIS A 47 -3.96 15.75 -9.62
C HIS A 47 -2.99 15.40 -10.75
N ILE A 48 -3.36 14.48 -11.65
CA ILE A 48 -2.52 14.13 -12.81
C ILE A 48 -2.24 15.37 -13.65
N ALA A 49 -3.25 16.22 -13.91
CA ALA A 49 -3.08 17.45 -14.68
C ALA A 49 -2.09 18.43 -14.04
N ALA A 50 -2.05 18.51 -12.70
CA ALA A 50 -1.13 19.37 -11.96
C ALA A 50 0.32 18.81 -11.92
N ILE A 51 0.45 17.48 -11.85
CA ILE A 51 1.73 16.78 -11.66
C ILE A 51 2.45 16.56 -12.99
N GLN A 52 1.74 16.13 -14.04
CA GLN A 52 2.37 15.77 -15.32
C GLN A 52 3.30 16.85 -15.86
N GLY A 53 4.35 16.41 -16.54
CA GLY A 53 5.40 17.24 -17.12
C GLY A 53 6.77 16.63 -16.84
N PRO A 54 7.76 16.81 -17.74
CA PRO A 54 9.10 16.23 -17.56
C PRO A 54 9.71 16.64 -16.22
N ARG A 55 9.89 15.69 -15.28
CA ARG A 55 10.25 15.93 -13.88
C ARG A 55 11.32 14.97 -13.35
N SER A 56 12.43 14.88 -14.07
CA SER A 56 13.54 14.00 -13.71
C SER A 56 14.55 14.67 -12.78
N GLY A 57 14.90 14.02 -11.68
CA GLY A 57 15.96 14.46 -10.77
C GLY A 57 17.35 14.46 -11.38
N THR A 58 17.60 13.60 -12.36
CA THR A 58 18.86 13.52 -13.14
C THR A 58 18.79 14.28 -14.46
N GLY A 59 17.63 14.87 -14.78
CA GLY A 59 17.39 15.61 -16.00
C GLY A 59 18.04 17.00 -16.04
N ASN A 60 17.67 17.79 -17.04
CA ASN A 60 18.10 19.17 -17.16
C ASN A 60 17.46 20.09 -16.12
N GLU A 61 17.86 21.36 -16.08
CA GLU A 61 17.33 22.32 -15.09
C GLU A 61 15.80 22.47 -15.13
N PRO A 62 15.10 22.60 -16.27
CA PRO A 62 13.65 22.62 -16.30
C PRO A 62 12.99 21.38 -15.68
N ASN A 63 13.55 20.17 -15.88
CA ASN A 63 13.03 18.96 -15.26
C ASN A 63 13.15 19.02 -13.73
N ARG A 64 14.28 19.48 -13.22
CA ARG A 64 14.50 19.63 -11.76
C ARG A 64 13.63 20.72 -11.15
N ILE A 65 13.36 21.81 -11.88
CA ILE A 65 12.40 22.83 -11.45
C ILE A 65 11.01 22.22 -11.32
N LYS A 66 10.53 21.51 -12.36
CA LYS A 66 9.22 20.85 -12.34
C LYS A 66 9.13 19.82 -11.21
N LEU A 67 10.19 19.04 -10.97
CA LEU A 67 10.24 18.08 -9.88
C LEU A 67 10.08 18.76 -8.50
N ASN A 68 10.73 19.91 -8.30
CA ASN A 68 10.56 20.70 -7.06
C ASN A 68 9.15 21.29 -6.93
N GLU A 69 8.53 21.72 -8.03
CA GLU A 69 7.14 22.21 -8.04
C GLU A 69 6.18 21.10 -7.63
N VAL A 70 6.37 19.88 -8.17
CA VAL A 70 5.55 18.71 -7.81
C VAL A 70 5.79 18.31 -6.35
N ALA A 71 7.03 18.32 -5.87
CA ALA A 71 7.33 18.10 -4.45
C ALA A 71 6.58 19.09 -3.55
N GLY A 72 6.58 20.38 -3.92
CA GLY A 72 5.82 21.41 -3.22
C GLY A 72 4.32 21.16 -3.24
N TYR A 73 3.78 20.80 -4.39
CA TYR A 73 2.37 20.48 -4.56
C TYR A 73 1.91 19.34 -3.64
N ILE A 74 2.65 18.21 -3.63
CA ILE A 74 2.36 17.05 -2.78
C ILE A 74 2.41 17.44 -1.29
N ARG A 75 3.50 18.11 -0.87
CA ARG A 75 3.68 18.57 0.51
C ARG A 75 2.51 19.43 0.97
N ASP A 76 2.13 20.41 0.16
CA ASP A 76 1.12 21.40 0.51
C ASP A 76 -0.28 20.78 0.62
N LEU A 77 -0.60 19.77 -0.23
CA LEU A 77 -1.86 19.01 -0.14
C LEU A 77 -1.90 18.12 1.10
N LEU A 78 -0.87 17.33 1.36
CA LEU A 78 -0.81 16.49 2.56
C LEU A 78 -0.93 17.32 3.84
N ALA A 79 -0.30 18.51 3.87
CA ALA A 79 -0.44 19.44 4.99
C ALA A 79 -1.84 20.05 5.08
N ALA A 80 -2.49 20.38 3.96
CA ALA A 80 -3.85 20.90 3.94
C ALA A 80 -4.89 19.88 4.43
N ASP A 81 -4.64 18.60 4.21
CA ASP A 81 -5.43 17.49 4.73
C ASP A 81 -5.15 17.21 6.24
N GLY A 82 -4.27 17.97 6.87
CA GLY A 82 -3.98 17.88 8.30
C GLY A 82 -2.99 16.79 8.69
N LEU A 83 -2.25 16.21 7.73
CA LEU A 83 -1.21 15.24 8.02
C LEU A 83 0.05 15.94 8.54
N VAL A 84 0.84 15.19 9.33
CA VAL A 84 2.18 15.63 9.73
C VAL A 84 3.14 15.34 8.59
N VAL A 85 3.59 16.40 7.90
CA VAL A 85 4.47 16.25 6.73
C VAL A 85 5.93 16.31 7.16
N SER A 86 6.72 15.36 6.65
CA SER A 86 8.17 15.30 6.78
C SER A 86 8.83 15.13 5.41
N GLU A 87 10.05 15.64 5.29
CA GLU A 87 10.87 15.55 4.08
C GLU A 87 12.20 14.86 4.43
N ALA A 88 12.46 13.70 3.82
CA ALA A 88 13.71 12.97 3.99
C ALA A 88 14.60 13.17 2.75
N PRO A 89 15.74 13.87 2.85
CA PRO A 89 16.58 14.13 1.68
C PRO A 89 17.16 12.84 1.11
N VAL A 90 17.01 12.68 -0.21
CA VAL A 90 17.58 11.58 -1.00
C VAL A 90 18.58 12.18 -1.97
N THR A 91 19.80 11.64 -2.01
CA THR A 91 20.87 12.17 -2.88
C THR A 91 21.29 11.10 -3.89
N PHE A 92 21.23 11.46 -5.17
CA PHE A 92 21.71 10.62 -6.27
C PHE A 92 22.39 11.48 -7.34
N ALA A 93 23.51 11.02 -7.87
CA ALA A 93 24.29 11.70 -8.93
C ALA A 93 24.56 13.20 -8.65
N GLY A 94 24.76 13.57 -7.38
CA GLY A 94 25.05 14.95 -6.95
C GLY A 94 23.81 15.87 -6.93
N GLN A 95 22.61 15.34 -7.11
CA GLN A 95 21.34 16.03 -6.94
C GLN A 95 20.64 15.52 -5.67
N THR A 96 19.86 16.40 -5.01
CA THR A 96 19.11 16.03 -3.80
C THR A 96 17.66 16.46 -3.98
N PHE A 97 16.74 15.49 -3.84
CA PHE A 97 15.30 15.70 -3.77
C PHE A 97 14.74 14.85 -2.63
N PRO A 98 13.76 15.35 -1.85
CA PRO A 98 13.28 14.62 -0.70
C PRO A 98 12.30 13.51 -1.08
N ASN A 99 12.27 12.42 -0.29
CA ASN A 99 11.00 11.71 -0.12
C ASN A 99 10.09 12.59 0.72
N ILE A 100 8.81 12.70 0.31
CA ILE A 100 7.80 13.48 1.04
C ILE A 100 6.86 12.50 1.70
N VAL A 101 6.69 12.61 3.01
CA VAL A 101 5.84 11.68 3.77
C VAL A 101 4.83 12.48 4.58
N GLY A 102 3.54 12.25 4.30
CA GLY A 102 2.44 12.71 5.13
C GLY A 102 1.99 11.60 6.06
N SER A 103 2.08 11.82 7.37
CA SER A 103 1.74 10.83 8.38
C SER A 103 0.40 11.14 9.05
N LEU A 104 -0.50 10.16 9.05
CA LEU A 104 -1.73 10.13 9.84
C LEU A 104 -1.50 9.21 11.04
N THR A 105 -1.53 9.80 12.25
CA THR A 105 -1.25 9.05 13.49
C THR A 105 -2.44 8.20 13.91
N GLY A 106 -2.20 6.92 14.16
CA GLY A 106 -3.19 5.99 14.68
C GLY A 106 -3.61 6.29 16.11
N THR A 107 -4.83 5.91 16.47
CA THR A 107 -5.44 6.21 17.78
C THR A 107 -5.24 5.11 18.84
N THR A 108 -4.94 3.89 18.42
CA THR A 108 -4.87 2.71 19.29
C THR A 108 -3.48 2.10 19.35
N CYS A 109 -2.84 1.93 18.19
CA CYS A 109 -1.48 1.39 18.06
C CYS A 109 -0.69 2.22 17.01
N PRO A 110 -0.33 3.47 17.38
CA PRO A 110 0.34 4.41 16.46
C PRO A 110 1.72 3.94 15.99
N GLU A 111 2.33 2.99 16.66
CA GLU A 111 3.60 2.35 16.26
C GLU A 111 3.45 1.43 15.04
N LYS A 112 2.26 0.85 14.82
CA LYS A 112 1.95 0.08 13.63
C LYS A 112 1.64 1.03 12.49
N THR A 113 2.30 0.87 11.35
CA THR A 113 2.14 1.79 10.22
C THR A 113 1.84 1.04 8.93
N PHE A 114 0.87 1.52 8.17
CA PHE A 114 0.67 1.13 6.78
C PHE A 114 1.28 2.20 5.86
N ILE A 115 1.92 1.82 4.76
CA ILE A 115 2.48 2.77 3.79
C ILE A 115 1.68 2.68 2.48
N VAL A 116 1.21 3.83 2.00
CA VAL A 116 0.72 3.99 0.62
C VAL A 116 1.72 4.87 -0.10
N GLY A 117 2.40 4.31 -1.09
CA GLY A 117 3.50 4.99 -1.78
C GLY A 117 3.29 5.07 -3.28
N ALA A 118 3.93 6.08 -3.89
CA ALA A 118 4.05 6.29 -5.33
C ALA A 118 5.30 7.12 -5.58
N HIS A 119 5.92 7.04 -6.75
CA HIS A 119 7.05 7.92 -7.03
C HIS A 119 6.61 9.20 -7.74
N TYR A 120 7.25 10.32 -7.41
CA TYR A 120 6.87 11.60 -7.98
C TYR A 120 7.86 12.17 -8.99
N ASP A 121 9.04 11.55 -9.13
CA ASP A 121 9.91 11.82 -10.25
C ASP A 121 9.39 11.13 -11.52
N GLY A 122 9.99 11.37 -12.63
CA GLY A 122 9.67 10.77 -13.90
C GLY A 122 10.88 10.87 -14.82
N THR A 123 10.78 10.33 -16.02
CA THR A 123 11.85 10.44 -17.01
C THR A 123 12.00 11.86 -17.54
N SER A 124 13.14 12.15 -18.17
CA SER A 124 13.35 13.43 -18.87
C SER A 124 12.66 13.50 -20.24
N ARG A 125 11.97 12.43 -20.67
CA ARG A 125 11.47 12.27 -22.04
C ARG A 125 10.00 12.63 -22.20
N GLY A 126 9.18 12.33 -21.20
CA GLY A 126 7.74 12.43 -21.26
C GLY A 126 7.12 13.18 -20.09
N PRO A 127 5.83 13.52 -20.22
CA PRO A 127 5.09 14.14 -19.12
C PRO A 127 4.86 13.22 -17.91
N GLY A 128 4.89 11.89 -18.11
CA GLY A 128 4.69 10.94 -17.05
C GLY A 128 3.32 11.10 -16.39
N ALA A 129 2.24 11.10 -17.19
CA ALA A 129 0.90 11.21 -16.69
C ALA A 129 0.45 9.91 -16.04
N ASP A 130 0.81 8.78 -16.64
CA ASP A 130 0.64 7.47 -16.04
C ASP A 130 1.81 7.14 -15.12
N ASP A 131 3.03 7.38 -15.56
CA ASP A 131 4.30 7.07 -14.92
C ASP A 131 4.94 8.32 -14.26
N ASP A 132 4.74 8.57 -12.95
CA ASP A 132 3.76 7.93 -12.08
C ASP A 132 2.85 9.00 -11.43
N ALA A 133 2.38 9.98 -12.26
CA ALA A 133 1.42 10.95 -11.74
C ALA A 133 0.08 10.31 -11.39
N SER A 134 -0.28 9.18 -12.03
CA SER A 134 -1.49 8.42 -11.73
C SER A 134 -1.43 7.78 -10.34
N GLY A 135 -0.32 7.15 -9.98
CA GLY A 135 -0.10 6.58 -8.66
C GLY A 135 -0.05 7.64 -7.55
N VAL A 136 0.66 8.77 -7.80
CA VAL A 136 0.68 9.91 -6.87
C VAL A 136 -0.74 10.48 -6.67
N ALA A 137 -1.54 10.60 -7.73
CA ALA A 137 -2.92 11.06 -7.62
C ALA A 137 -3.77 10.12 -6.75
N GLY A 138 -3.66 8.81 -6.97
CA GLY A 138 -4.31 7.80 -6.14
C GLY A 138 -3.90 7.89 -4.68
N MET A 139 -2.60 8.02 -4.40
CA MET A 139 -2.05 8.19 -3.04
C MET A 139 -2.63 9.44 -2.35
N LEU A 140 -2.63 10.60 -3.03
CA LEU A 140 -3.14 11.86 -2.48
C LEU A 140 -4.63 11.77 -2.16
N GLU A 141 -5.43 11.16 -3.02
CA GLU A 141 -6.86 11.00 -2.80
C GLU A 141 -7.16 10.02 -1.66
N ILE A 142 -6.39 8.94 -1.52
CA ILE A 142 -6.49 8.04 -0.36
C ILE A 142 -6.13 8.80 0.92
N ALA A 143 -5.10 9.64 0.89
CA ALA A 143 -4.71 10.48 2.02
C ALA A 143 -5.83 11.44 2.44
N ARG A 144 -6.41 12.16 1.49
CA ARG A 144 -7.54 13.08 1.71
C ARG A 144 -8.73 12.38 2.37
N VAL A 145 -9.08 11.18 1.88
CA VAL A 145 -10.22 10.43 2.42
C VAL A 145 -9.94 9.90 3.82
N LEU A 146 -8.76 9.34 4.06
CA LEU A 146 -8.41 8.74 5.35
C LEU A 146 -8.14 9.78 6.44
N SER A 147 -7.65 10.97 6.08
CA SER A 147 -7.41 12.05 7.05
C SER A 147 -8.67 12.52 7.78
N ALA A 148 -9.85 12.35 7.16
CA ALA A 148 -11.13 12.73 7.74
C ALA A 148 -11.66 11.75 8.81
N GLN A 149 -10.98 10.62 9.06
CA GLN A 149 -11.46 9.56 9.96
C GLN A 149 -10.35 9.09 10.92
N PRO A 150 -10.69 8.80 12.18
CA PRO A 150 -9.74 8.18 13.09
C PRO A 150 -9.49 6.71 12.68
N LEU A 151 -8.22 6.33 12.58
CA LEU A 151 -7.80 4.96 12.31
C LEU A 151 -7.11 4.37 13.55
N PRO A 152 -7.19 3.04 13.79
CA PRO A 152 -6.51 2.39 14.90
C PRO A 152 -4.98 2.47 14.82
N ALA A 153 -4.41 2.22 13.65
CA ALA A 153 -2.98 2.27 13.36
C ALA A 153 -2.64 3.47 12.45
N SER A 154 -1.38 3.81 12.35
CA SER A 154 -0.88 4.93 11.55
C SER A 154 -0.86 4.61 10.05
N VAL A 155 -0.93 5.65 9.22
CA VAL A 155 -0.71 5.56 7.77
C VAL A 155 0.31 6.60 7.35
N ASP A 156 1.32 6.18 6.59
CA ASP A 156 2.22 7.08 5.89
C ASP A 156 1.90 7.09 4.39
N PHE A 157 1.71 8.28 3.85
CA PHE A 157 1.59 8.54 2.43
C PHE A 157 2.93 9.02 1.92
N ALA A 158 3.64 8.17 1.18
CA ALA A 158 5.03 8.37 0.82
C ALA A 158 5.20 8.64 -0.67
N ALA A 159 5.59 9.87 -1.04
CA ALA A 159 6.01 10.19 -2.39
C ALA A 159 7.53 10.01 -2.49
N PHE A 160 7.97 9.02 -3.28
CA PHE A 160 9.37 8.66 -3.43
C PHE A 160 10.06 9.49 -4.51
N SER A 161 11.33 9.84 -4.29
CA SER A 161 12.18 10.48 -5.26
C SER A 161 13.20 9.49 -5.84
N PHE A 162 13.65 9.74 -7.08
CA PHE A 162 14.65 8.91 -7.76
C PHE A 162 14.27 7.43 -7.91
N GLU A 163 12.98 7.14 -8.11
CA GLU A 163 12.54 5.81 -8.53
C GLU A 163 13.19 5.43 -9.85
N GLU A 164 13.06 6.31 -10.86
CA GLU A 164 13.59 6.19 -12.21
C GLU A 164 15.13 6.10 -12.29
N ALA A 165 15.79 6.41 -11.19
CA ALA A 165 17.24 6.27 -11.04
C ALA A 165 17.63 4.93 -10.35
N GLY A 166 16.67 4.06 -10.09
CA GLY A 166 16.85 2.73 -9.51
C GLY A 166 16.36 2.60 -8.07
N LEU A 167 15.13 3.04 -7.79
CA LEU A 167 14.43 2.86 -6.51
C LEU A 167 15.17 3.49 -5.32
N VAL A 168 15.84 4.65 -5.53
CA VAL A 168 16.76 5.19 -4.50
C VAL A 168 15.98 5.66 -3.28
N GLY A 169 14.86 6.36 -3.48
CA GLY A 169 14.06 6.92 -2.40
C GLY A 169 13.37 5.86 -1.55
N SER A 170 12.70 4.91 -2.20
CA SER A 170 12.02 3.81 -1.51
C SER A 170 13.00 2.89 -0.78
N ARG A 171 14.17 2.62 -1.38
CA ARG A 171 15.25 1.85 -0.73
C ARG A 171 15.73 2.53 0.54
N GLN A 172 15.98 3.84 0.49
CA GLN A 172 16.38 4.61 1.69
C GLN A 172 15.31 4.50 2.79
N MET A 173 14.02 4.60 2.45
CA MET A 173 12.94 4.50 3.43
C MET A 173 12.82 3.09 4.01
N ALA A 174 12.86 2.05 3.17
CA ALA A 174 12.75 0.65 3.58
C ALA A 174 13.92 0.23 4.50
N GLU A 175 15.17 0.58 4.13
CA GLU A 175 16.36 0.31 4.93
C GLU A 175 16.32 1.07 6.27
N ALA A 176 15.86 2.34 6.28
CA ALA A 176 15.72 3.12 7.51
C ALA A 176 14.66 2.49 8.44
N ALA A 177 13.52 2.04 7.90
CA ALA A 177 12.48 1.35 8.65
C ALA A 177 13.03 0.05 9.28
N ALA A 178 13.73 -0.77 8.50
CA ALA A 178 14.31 -2.03 8.97
C ALA A 178 15.38 -1.80 10.05
N SER A 179 16.25 -0.81 9.85
CA SER A 179 17.34 -0.50 10.82
C SER A 179 16.83 -0.02 12.17
N THR A 180 15.66 0.60 12.20
CA THR A 180 15.00 1.07 13.44
C THR A 180 13.99 0.07 14.01
N GLY A 181 13.77 -1.06 13.34
CA GLY A 181 12.78 -2.06 13.75
C GLY A 181 11.35 -1.54 13.66
N ARG A 182 11.06 -0.63 12.71
CA ARG A 182 9.72 -0.07 12.53
C ARG A 182 8.74 -1.18 12.13
N GLU A 183 7.60 -1.22 12.78
CA GLU A 183 6.57 -2.22 12.50
C GLU A 183 5.64 -1.73 11.38
N LEU A 184 5.76 -2.35 10.20
CA LEU A 184 4.90 -2.07 9.08
C LEU A 184 3.78 -3.11 8.98
N ALA A 185 2.53 -2.63 8.94
CA ALA A 185 1.34 -3.45 8.73
C ALA A 185 1.17 -3.86 7.26
N GLY A 186 1.88 -3.20 6.35
CA GLY A 186 1.88 -3.43 4.92
C GLY A 186 2.33 -2.19 4.16
N MET A 187 2.61 -2.38 2.86
CA MET A 187 2.96 -1.29 1.95
C MET A 187 2.30 -1.51 0.58
N PHE A 188 1.77 -0.46 -0.03
CA PHE A 188 1.38 -0.44 -1.44
C PHE A 188 2.30 0.51 -2.21
N SER A 189 2.83 0.02 -3.34
CA SER A 189 3.37 0.86 -4.40
C SER A 189 2.28 0.98 -5.46
N LEU A 190 1.70 2.18 -5.59
CA LEU A 190 0.81 2.51 -6.70
C LEU A 190 1.72 2.93 -7.86
N GLU A 191 1.73 2.12 -8.92
CA GLU A 191 2.69 2.26 -10.03
C GLU A 191 1.96 2.18 -11.35
N MET A 192 1.78 3.31 -12.03
CA MET A 192 0.98 3.36 -13.25
C MET A 192 -0.37 2.67 -13.08
N ILE A 193 -1.38 3.43 -12.71
CA ILE A 193 -2.71 2.91 -12.41
C ILE A 193 -3.79 3.46 -13.34
N GLY A 194 -3.40 4.09 -14.47
CA GLY A 194 -4.29 4.87 -15.29
C GLY A 194 -4.58 4.31 -16.69
N TYR A 195 -3.84 3.35 -17.21
CA TYR A 195 -3.98 2.93 -18.60
C TYR A 195 -4.74 1.61 -18.77
N THR A 196 -5.68 1.59 -19.69
CA THR A 196 -6.41 0.37 -20.10
C THR A 196 -6.42 0.22 -21.62
N CYS A 197 -6.55 -1.03 -22.11
CA CYS A 197 -6.74 -1.30 -23.52
C CYS A 197 -7.65 -2.51 -23.73
N ASP A 198 -8.56 -2.40 -24.73
CA ASP A 198 -9.60 -3.40 -25.00
C ASP A 198 -9.34 -4.27 -26.23
N GLU A 199 -8.33 -3.91 -27.03
CA GLU A 199 -8.01 -4.67 -28.25
C GLU A 199 -7.27 -5.97 -27.92
N PRO A 200 -7.68 -7.12 -28.44
CA PRO A 200 -6.98 -8.37 -28.22
C PRO A 200 -5.51 -8.31 -28.66
N GLY A 201 -4.62 -8.67 -27.75
CA GLY A 201 -3.16 -8.63 -27.96
C GLY A 201 -2.51 -7.31 -27.58
N CYS A 202 -3.25 -6.34 -27.03
CA CYS A 202 -2.69 -5.11 -26.48
C CYS A 202 -1.96 -5.33 -25.14
N GLN A 203 -2.25 -6.44 -24.46
CA GLN A 203 -1.55 -6.84 -23.24
C GLN A 203 -0.46 -7.85 -23.53
N SER A 204 0.76 -7.54 -23.10
CA SER A 204 1.90 -8.46 -23.11
C SER A 204 2.15 -9.03 -21.71
N TYR A 205 2.95 -10.09 -21.64
CA TYR A 205 3.29 -10.76 -20.37
C TYR A 205 4.77 -11.12 -20.35
N PRO A 206 5.40 -11.23 -19.18
CA PRO A 206 6.77 -11.72 -19.06
C PRO A 206 6.97 -13.07 -19.73
N ALA A 207 8.17 -13.30 -20.25
CA ALA A 207 8.50 -14.53 -20.95
C ALA A 207 8.27 -15.77 -20.06
N GLY A 208 7.52 -16.73 -20.57
CA GLY A 208 7.18 -17.98 -19.86
C GLY A 208 5.91 -17.91 -19.02
N MET A 209 5.24 -16.79 -18.95
CA MET A 209 3.92 -16.68 -18.34
C MET A 209 2.83 -16.94 -19.39
N GLU A 210 1.88 -17.82 -19.05
CA GLU A 210 0.68 -18.00 -19.88
C GLU A 210 -0.25 -16.81 -19.73
N PRO A 211 -0.68 -16.17 -20.84
CA PRO A 211 -1.53 -14.99 -20.78
C PRO A 211 -2.90 -15.27 -20.18
N PRO A 212 -3.26 -14.75 -18.98
CA PRO A 212 -4.57 -14.97 -18.40
C PRO A 212 -5.68 -14.20 -19.14
N ARG A 213 -5.34 -13.10 -19.82
CA ARG A 213 -6.27 -12.28 -20.60
C ARG A 213 -5.58 -11.69 -21.84
N PRO A 214 -6.27 -11.58 -22.98
CA PRO A 214 -5.71 -10.96 -24.18
C PRO A 214 -5.78 -9.42 -24.18
N THR A 215 -6.54 -8.82 -23.24
CA THR A 215 -6.85 -7.39 -23.13
C THR A 215 -6.27 -6.82 -21.83
N GLY A 216 -6.00 -5.53 -21.82
CA GLY A 216 -5.48 -4.80 -20.67
C GLY A 216 -6.56 -4.04 -19.92
N ASP A 217 -7.66 -4.71 -19.55
CA ASP A 217 -8.82 -4.17 -18.85
C ASP A 217 -8.86 -4.63 -17.37
N PHE A 218 -7.72 -4.85 -16.76
CA PHE A 218 -7.57 -5.37 -15.39
C PHE A 218 -6.49 -4.63 -14.62
N LEU A 219 -6.56 -4.71 -13.30
CA LEU A 219 -5.51 -4.34 -12.37
C LEU A 219 -4.65 -5.57 -12.05
N SER A 220 -3.34 -5.44 -12.16
CA SER A 220 -2.39 -6.43 -11.64
C SER A 220 -2.00 -6.06 -10.22
N VAL A 221 -2.06 -7.04 -9.30
CA VAL A 221 -1.59 -6.87 -7.93
C VAL A 221 -0.59 -7.97 -7.64
N VAL A 222 0.67 -7.57 -7.42
CA VAL A 222 1.77 -8.52 -7.24
C VAL A 222 2.25 -8.49 -5.79
N GLY A 223 2.33 -9.66 -5.18
CA GLY A 223 2.89 -9.88 -3.86
C GLY A 223 3.93 -10.99 -3.88
N ASN A 224 4.91 -10.93 -2.98
CA ASN A 224 5.81 -12.04 -2.73
C ASN A 224 5.21 -13.02 -1.70
N THR A 225 5.85 -14.16 -1.45
CA THR A 225 5.38 -15.16 -0.48
C THR A 225 5.11 -14.58 0.92
N ASN A 226 5.89 -13.59 1.35
CA ASN A 226 5.67 -12.91 2.64
C ASN A 226 4.41 -12.03 2.63
N SER A 227 3.97 -11.59 1.46
CA SER A 227 2.84 -10.67 1.27
C SER A 227 1.52 -11.39 0.95
N ASP A 228 1.45 -12.74 0.99
CA ASP A 228 0.26 -13.52 0.61
C ASP A 228 -1.01 -13.06 1.37
N SER A 229 -0.92 -12.85 2.67
CA SER A 229 -2.07 -12.40 3.47
C SER A 229 -2.57 -11.02 3.04
N LEU A 230 -1.66 -10.10 2.71
CA LEU A 230 -2.00 -8.76 2.23
C LEU A 230 -2.58 -8.80 0.81
N LEU A 231 -2.06 -9.68 -0.06
CA LEU A 231 -2.58 -9.92 -1.41
C LEU A 231 -4.01 -10.46 -1.37
N ASN A 232 -4.27 -11.47 -0.54
CA ASN A 232 -5.61 -12.04 -0.35
C ASN A 232 -6.59 -11.01 0.21
N ARG A 233 -6.14 -10.14 1.12
CA ARG A 233 -6.91 -9.03 1.64
C ARG A 233 -7.27 -8.05 0.54
N PHE A 234 -6.34 -7.69 -0.33
CA PHE A 234 -6.59 -6.80 -1.47
C PHE A 234 -7.68 -7.36 -2.39
N ILE A 235 -7.60 -8.64 -2.76
CA ILE A 235 -8.61 -9.32 -3.60
C ILE A 235 -10.00 -9.24 -2.97
N THR A 236 -10.10 -9.54 -1.67
CA THR A 236 -11.38 -9.58 -0.97
C THR A 236 -11.99 -8.19 -0.84
N SER A 237 -11.20 -7.20 -0.42
CA SER A 237 -11.65 -5.83 -0.19
C SER A 237 -12.01 -5.14 -1.50
N SER A 238 -11.19 -5.29 -2.56
CA SER A 238 -11.45 -4.72 -3.87
C SER A 238 -12.73 -5.28 -4.51
N THR A 239 -12.95 -6.61 -4.44
CA THR A 239 -14.16 -7.26 -4.95
C THR A 239 -15.43 -6.73 -4.27
N SER A 240 -15.34 -6.43 -2.97
CA SER A 240 -16.46 -5.88 -2.21
C SER A 240 -16.71 -4.40 -2.50
N ALA A 241 -15.65 -3.60 -2.60
CA ALA A 241 -15.74 -2.14 -2.73
C ALA A 241 -15.96 -1.67 -4.17
N VAL A 242 -15.32 -2.35 -5.12
CA VAL A 242 -15.35 -2.02 -6.56
C VAL A 242 -15.65 -3.27 -7.39
N PRO A 243 -16.90 -3.78 -7.38
CA PRO A 243 -17.25 -5.06 -8.01
C PRO A 243 -16.99 -5.13 -9.52
N GLY A 244 -16.86 -3.97 -10.21
CA GLY A 244 -16.56 -3.88 -11.63
C GLY A 244 -15.06 -3.97 -11.97
N LEU A 245 -14.18 -3.79 -11.01
CA LEU A 245 -12.74 -3.84 -11.21
C LEU A 245 -12.27 -5.30 -11.30
N ILE A 246 -11.68 -5.66 -12.44
CA ILE A 246 -11.05 -6.97 -12.60
C ILE A 246 -9.65 -6.91 -11.98
N VAL A 247 -9.40 -7.72 -10.94
CA VAL A 247 -8.10 -7.83 -10.29
C VAL A 247 -7.46 -9.17 -10.64
N LEU A 248 -6.26 -9.14 -11.19
CA LEU A 248 -5.43 -10.32 -11.44
C LEU A 248 -4.28 -10.34 -10.44
N PRO A 249 -4.36 -11.18 -9.39
CA PRO A 249 -3.29 -11.32 -8.43
C PRO A 249 -2.16 -12.18 -9.00
N LEU A 250 -0.93 -11.84 -8.62
CA LEU A 250 0.27 -12.64 -8.88
C LEU A 250 1.08 -12.76 -7.59
N GLU A 251 1.15 -13.95 -7.05
CA GLU A 251 2.10 -14.28 -5.99
C GLU A 251 3.39 -14.81 -6.61
N VAL A 252 4.54 -14.24 -6.20
CA VAL A 252 5.86 -14.68 -6.64
C VAL A 252 6.64 -15.32 -5.50
N ALA A 253 7.40 -16.36 -5.81
CA ALA A 253 8.22 -17.06 -4.83
C ALA A 253 9.42 -16.20 -4.39
N GLY A 254 9.83 -16.37 -3.13
CA GLY A 254 10.91 -15.56 -2.54
C GLY A 254 10.56 -14.08 -2.60
N ASP A 255 11.49 -13.26 -3.05
CA ASP A 255 11.28 -11.82 -3.30
C ASP A 255 11.21 -11.52 -4.81
N GLY A 256 10.79 -12.49 -5.63
CA GLY A 256 10.57 -12.33 -7.06
C GLY A 256 11.85 -12.33 -7.91
N GLU A 257 12.98 -12.85 -7.40
CA GLU A 257 14.28 -12.83 -8.10
C GLU A 257 14.27 -13.59 -9.43
N THR A 258 13.38 -14.57 -9.55
CA THR A 258 13.23 -15.37 -10.78
C THR A 258 12.40 -14.69 -11.86
N LEU A 259 11.72 -13.59 -11.52
CA LEU A 259 10.87 -12.79 -12.42
C LEU A 259 11.20 -11.29 -12.24
N PRO A 260 12.31 -10.79 -12.79
CA PRO A 260 12.78 -9.43 -12.53
C PRO A 260 11.77 -8.30 -12.84
N ASP A 261 10.87 -8.53 -13.79
CA ASP A 261 9.85 -7.55 -14.18
C ASP A 261 8.91 -7.16 -13.03
N VAL A 262 8.68 -8.07 -12.07
CA VAL A 262 7.84 -7.78 -10.90
C VAL A 262 8.55 -6.99 -9.79
N ARG A 263 9.81 -6.62 -9.98
CA ARG A 263 10.63 -5.91 -8.99
C ARG A 263 10.98 -4.47 -9.44
N ARG A 264 10.27 -3.96 -10.43
CA ARG A 264 10.61 -2.71 -11.11
C ARG A 264 9.95 -1.47 -10.49
N SER A 265 9.42 -1.56 -9.26
CA SER A 265 8.85 -0.42 -8.55
C SER A 265 9.17 -0.44 -7.06
N ASP A 266 8.71 0.58 -6.36
CA ASP A 266 9.06 0.97 -4.98
C ASP A 266 8.69 -0.06 -3.89
N HIS A 267 7.86 -1.06 -4.19
CA HIS A 267 7.58 -2.18 -3.29
C HIS A 267 8.78 -3.11 -3.10
N ALA A 268 9.64 -3.25 -4.13
CA ALA A 268 10.73 -4.22 -4.12
C ALA A 268 11.78 -3.98 -3.00
N PRO A 269 12.20 -2.75 -2.68
CA PRO A 269 13.06 -2.50 -1.52
C PRO A 269 12.44 -2.87 -0.17
N PHE A 270 11.10 -2.84 -0.06
CA PHE A 270 10.41 -3.29 1.14
C PHE A 270 10.41 -4.82 1.25
N TRP A 271 10.29 -5.55 0.12
CA TRP A 271 10.53 -7.00 0.11
C TRP A 271 11.96 -7.34 0.55
N ASP A 272 12.97 -6.67 -0.02
CA ASP A 272 14.39 -6.84 0.36
C ASP A 272 14.63 -6.59 1.84
N SER A 273 13.79 -5.74 2.46
CA SER A 273 13.85 -5.41 3.89
C SER A 273 12.96 -6.30 4.76
N GLY A 274 12.33 -7.34 4.20
CA GLY A 274 11.51 -8.32 4.90
C GLY A 274 10.07 -7.86 5.21
N TYR A 275 9.60 -6.77 4.62
CA TYR A 275 8.25 -6.26 4.82
C TYR A 275 7.25 -6.83 3.80
N GLN A 276 5.99 -6.90 4.21
CA GLN A 276 4.89 -7.16 3.29
C GLN A 276 4.66 -5.93 2.42
N ALA A 277 4.69 -6.10 1.10
CA ALA A 277 4.42 -5.04 0.15
C ALA A 277 3.73 -5.58 -1.10
N LEU A 278 2.89 -4.75 -1.74
CA LEU A 278 2.25 -5.07 -3.01
C LEU A 278 2.61 -4.02 -4.07
N LEU A 279 2.88 -4.51 -5.27
CA LEU A 279 2.83 -3.69 -6.47
C LEU A 279 1.38 -3.67 -6.96
N VAL A 280 0.80 -2.49 -7.09
CA VAL A 280 -0.55 -2.25 -7.61
C VAL A 280 -0.40 -1.49 -8.92
N SER A 281 -0.62 -2.15 -10.07
CA SER A 281 -0.23 -1.60 -11.38
C SER A 281 -1.16 -2.03 -12.51
N ASP A 282 -1.24 -1.18 -13.50
CA ASP A 282 -1.84 -1.50 -14.81
C ASP A 282 -0.93 -2.34 -15.69
N THR A 283 0.28 -2.67 -15.23
CA THR A 283 1.34 -3.44 -15.88
C THR A 283 2.31 -2.65 -16.78
N ALA A 284 2.28 -1.33 -16.71
CA ALA A 284 3.27 -0.43 -17.35
C ALA A 284 3.53 -0.76 -18.83
N ASP A 285 4.80 -0.91 -19.22
CA ASP A 285 5.23 -1.17 -20.59
C ASP A 285 4.74 -2.50 -21.20
N LEU A 286 4.21 -3.41 -20.38
CA LEU A 286 3.55 -4.61 -20.89
C LEU A 286 2.17 -4.30 -21.51
N ARG A 287 1.62 -3.11 -21.24
CA ARG A 287 0.31 -2.66 -21.73
C ARG A 287 0.36 -1.29 -22.37
N ASN A 288 0.96 -0.29 -21.70
CA ASN A 288 0.93 1.10 -22.09
C ASN A 288 2.03 1.43 -23.11
N PRO A 289 1.70 1.68 -24.40
CA PRO A 289 2.70 2.04 -25.42
C PRO A 289 3.30 3.43 -25.19
N ASN A 290 2.73 4.22 -24.27
CA ASN A 290 3.21 5.55 -23.92
C ASN A 290 4.28 5.56 -22.83
N TYR A 291 4.55 4.40 -22.21
CA TYR A 291 5.54 4.24 -21.14
C TYR A 291 6.88 4.87 -21.53
N HIS A 292 7.37 5.82 -20.71
CA HIS A 292 8.59 6.58 -20.95
C HIS A 292 8.64 7.37 -22.28
N GLN A 293 7.48 7.69 -22.88
CA GLN A 293 7.37 8.44 -24.14
C GLN A 293 6.79 9.84 -23.90
N ALA A 294 7.00 10.72 -24.90
CA ALA A 294 6.38 12.05 -24.91
C ALA A 294 4.84 12.01 -25.02
N SER A 295 4.30 10.86 -25.37
CA SER A 295 2.85 10.61 -25.47
C SER A 295 2.21 10.11 -24.17
N ASP A 296 2.97 9.97 -23.07
CA ASP A 296 2.39 9.65 -21.76
C ASP A 296 1.74 10.90 -21.16
N THR A 297 0.50 11.15 -21.56
CA THR A 297 -0.28 12.36 -21.27
C THR A 297 -1.65 11.99 -20.71
N LEU A 298 -2.24 12.89 -19.94
CA LEU A 298 -3.54 12.71 -19.27
C LEU A 298 -4.66 12.23 -20.22
N ASP A 299 -4.69 12.70 -21.46
CA ASP A 299 -5.71 12.34 -22.44
C ASP A 299 -5.61 10.89 -22.96
N THR A 300 -4.54 10.17 -22.63
CA THR A 300 -4.38 8.75 -22.94
C THR A 300 -4.92 7.83 -21.84
N LEU A 301 -5.30 8.37 -20.69
CA LEU A 301 -5.64 7.60 -19.50
C LEU A 301 -7.15 7.33 -19.36
N ASN A 302 -7.46 6.21 -18.75
CA ASN A 302 -8.79 5.85 -18.29
C ASN A 302 -8.96 6.29 -16.83
N LEU A 303 -9.44 7.51 -16.61
CA LEU A 303 -9.58 8.07 -15.26
C LEU A 303 -10.57 7.31 -14.38
N GLN A 304 -11.57 6.62 -14.97
CA GLN A 304 -12.47 5.76 -14.20
C GLN A 304 -11.71 4.56 -13.63
N PHE A 305 -10.86 3.94 -14.45
CA PHE A 305 -10.01 2.84 -13.97
C PHE A 305 -9.06 3.30 -12.87
N ALA A 306 -8.40 4.45 -13.02
CA ALA A 306 -7.52 5.01 -12.00
C ALA A 306 -8.27 5.28 -10.67
N ALA A 307 -9.48 5.85 -10.74
CA ALA A 307 -10.31 6.07 -9.57
C ALA A 307 -10.77 4.75 -8.92
N ASP A 308 -11.11 3.74 -9.73
CA ASP A 308 -11.49 2.41 -9.26
C ASP A 308 -10.32 1.73 -8.53
N VAL A 309 -9.10 1.85 -9.05
CA VAL A 309 -7.87 1.33 -8.41
C VAL A 309 -7.61 2.05 -7.08
N ALA A 310 -7.75 3.38 -7.04
CA ALA A 310 -7.59 4.15 -5.81
C ALA A 310 -8.64 3.76 -4.75
N ASN A 311 -9.91 3.57 -5.14
CA ASN A 311 -10.97 3.11 -4.25
C ASN A 311 -10.75 1.67 -3.74
N ALA A 312 -10.25 0.77 -4.58
CA ALA A 312 -9.89 -0.60 -4.21
C ALA A 312 -8.74 -0.62 -3.19
N SER A 313 -7.72 0.20 -3.42
CA SER A 313 -6.59 0.38 -2.52
C SER A 313 -7.01 1.00 -1.18
N LEU A 314 -7.84 2.05 -1.21
CA LEU A 314 -8.45 2.65 -0.02
C LEU A 314 -9.21 1.62 0.81
N ALA A 315 -10.09 0.84 0.19
CA ALA A 315 -10.87 -0.18 0.89
C ALA A 315 -9.99 -1.24 1.55
N THR A 316 -8.88 -1.61 0.88
CA THR A 316 -7.92 -2.57 1.42
C THR A 316 -7.15 -2.02 2.61
N VAL A 317 -6.69 -0.77 2.55
CA VAL A 317 -6.03 -0.10 3.69
C VAL A 317 -6.97 -0.02 4.89
N VAL A 318 -8.22 0.40 4.66
CA VAL A 318 -9.24 0.44 5.72
C VAL A 318 -9.44 -0.93 6.35
N ASP A 319 -9.62 -1.98 5.55
CA ASP A 319 -9.80 -3.34 6.05
C ASP A 319 -8.56 -3.83 6.79
N ALA A 320 -7.36 -3.58 6.27
CA ALA A 320 -6.10 -3.96 6.92
C ALA A 320 -5.94 -3.32 8.32
N LEU A 321 -6.46 -2.10 8.49
CA LEU A 321 -6.28 -1.35 9.73
C LEU A 321 -7.46 -1.44 10.70
N THR A 322 -8.64 -1.89 10.26
CA THR A 322 -9.85 -1.87 11.10
C THR A 322 -10.51 -3.23 11.29
N ALA A 323 -10.03 -4.30 10.63
CA ALA A 323 -10.55 -5.65 10.80
C ALA A 323 -10.43 -6.08 12.28
N ASP A 324 -11.48 -6.72 12.78
CA ASP A 324 -11.62 -7.29 14.13
C ASP A 324 -12.26 -8.66 13.96
N ALA A 325 -11.46 -9.63 13.53
CA ALA A 325 -11.94 -10.97 13.18
C ALA A 325 -12.30 -11.80 14.41
N ASN A 326 -11.66 -11.53 15.55
CA ASN A 326 -11.92 -12.23 16.82
C ASN A 326 -13.07 -11.60 17.63
N GLY A 327 -13.53 -10.38 17.26
CA GLY A 327 -14.65 -9.69 17.88
C GLY A 327 -14.35 -9.15 19.29
N ASP A 328 -13.08 -8.91 19.63
CA ASP A 328 -12.67 -8.39 20.94
C ASP A 328 -12.81 -6.84 21.05
N GLY A 329 -13.23 -6.18 19.97
CA GLY A 329 -13.40 -4.73 19.89
C GLY A 329 -12.11 -3.98 19.58
N ARG A 330 -11.02 -4.67 19.28
CA ARG A 330 -9.74 -4.12 18.88
C ARG A 330 -9.40 -4.55 17.46
N ALA A 331 -8.82 -3.65 16.68
CA ALA A 331 -8.37 -4.01 15.34
C ALA A 331 -7.22 -5.04 15.40
N ASP A 332 -7.31 -6.08 14.56
CA ASP A 332 -6.33 -7.18 14.51
C ASP A 332 -4.88 -6.69 14.31
N VAL A 333 -4.71 -5.61 13.56
CA VAL A 333 -3.40 -4.97 13.33
C VAL A 333 -2.73 -4.52 14.64
N CYS A 334 -3.51 -4.19 15.65
CA CYS A 334 -3.02 -3.76 16.97
C CYS A 334 -2.70 -4.94 17.91
N GLY A 335 -2.90 -6.19 17.46
CA GLY A 335 -2.74 -7.39 18.30
C GLY A 335 -3.84 -7.55 19.34
N GLU A 336 -3.82 -8.65 20.07
CA GLU A 336 -4.77 -8.92 21.14
C GLU A 336 -4.72 -7.84 22.24
N ALA A 337 -5.87 -7.55 22.85
CA ALA A 337 -5.92 -6.68 24.01
C ALA A 337 -5.00 -7.26 25.11
N PRO A 338 -4.21 -6.41 25.82
CA PRO A 338 -3.42 -6.92 26.94
C PRO A 338 -4.38 -7.63 27.88
N VAL A 339 -4.22 -8.94 28.03
CA VAL A 339 -4.93 -9.72 29.05
C VAL A 339 -4.67 -8.97 30.34
N GLY A 340 -5.73 -8.36 30.90
CA GLY A 340 -5.62 -7.59 32.12
C GLY A 340 -4.90 -8.45 33.12
N GLY A 341 -3.71 -8.04 33.53
CA GLY A 341 -2.96 -8.72 34.56
C GLY A 341 -3.82 -8.77 35.78
N GLY A 342 -4.50 -9.89 35.97
CA GLY A 342 -5.02 -10.23 37.27
C GLY A 342 -3.82 -10.11 38.19
N VAL A 343 -3.86 -9.16 39.10
CA VAL A 343 -2.93 -9.09 40.21
C VAL A 343 -3.19 -10.39 40.95
N GLU A 344 -2.45 -11.43 40.59
CA GLU A 344 -2.42 -12.66 41.38
C GLU A 344 -1.85 -12.21 42.73
N SER A 345 -2.74 -12.09 43.71
CA SER A 345 -2.33 -11.83 45.07
C SER A 345 -1.33 -12.90 45.43
N PRO A 346 -0.12 -12.54 45.93
CA PRO A 346 0.89 -13.52 46.25
C PRO A 346 0.25 -14.52 47.23
N GLN A 347 0.12 -15.76 46.77
CA GLN A 347 -0.22 -16.88 47.64
C GLN A 347 0.87 -16.94 48.72
N PRO A 348 0.50 -17.05 50.01
CA PRO A 348 1.52 -17.22 51.05
C PRO A 348 2.24 -18.53 50.79
N GLU A 349 3.58 -18.45 50.67
CA GLU A 349 4.47 -19.60 50.52
C GLU A 349 4.18 -20.60 51.66
N PRO A 350 4.06 -21.90 51.36
CA PRO A 350 3.97 -22.92 52.41
C PRO A 350 5.28 -22.93 53.22
N PRO A 351 5.25 -23.19 54.51
CA PRO A 351 6.42 -23.16 55.37
C PRO A 351 7.47 -24.17 54.88
N VAL A 352 8.71 -23.72 54.71
CA VAL A 352 9.86 -24.54 54.35
C VAL A 352 10.16 -25.46 55.50
N GLU A 353 9.90 -26.76 55.39
CA GLU A 353 10.42 -27.78 56.32
C GLU A 353 11.93 -27.94 56.11
N SER A 354 12.67 -27.61 57.10
CA SER A 354 14.10 -27.84 57.22
C SER A 354 14.37 -29.33 57.44
N THR A 355 14.85 -30.03 56.42
CA THR A 355 15.55 -31.31 56.61
C THR A 355 17.01 -31.16 56.32
N ALA A 356 17.80 -31.20 57.38
CA ALA A 356 19.24 -31.33 57.31
C ALA A 356 19.64 -32.77 56.96
N GLY A 357 20.69 -32.91 56.16
CA GLY A 357 21.53 -34.08 56.23
C GLY A 357 21.80 -34.82 54.93
N GLY A 358 23.04 -34.91 54.55
CA GLY A 358 23.61 -36.05 53.82
C GLY A 358 24.44 -35.74 52.59
N SER A 359 25.74 -35.74 52.82
CA SER A 359 26.84 -35.72 51.84
C SER A 359 26.81 -36.84 50.82
N SER A 360 27.26 -36.63 49.67
CA SER A 360 28.48 -37.23 49.01
C SER A 360 28.33 -37.30 47.51
N SER A 361 29.27 -36.71 46.87
CA SER A 361 30.19 -37.19 45.83
C SER A 361 29.64 -37.99 44.67
N ASP A 362 30.08 -37.54 43.55
CA ASP A 362 30.74 -38.26 42.43
C ASP A 362 30.10 -38.09 41.05
N ASN A 363 30.89 -37.38 40.26
CA ASN A 363 31.35 -37.69 38.89
C ASN A 363 30.37 -38.26 37.84
N ALA A 364 30.25 -37.60 36.72
CA ALA A 364 30.92 -38.01 35.48
C ALA A 364 30.24 -37.45 34.23
N PHE A 365 30.98 -36.72 33.49
CA PHE A 365 31.09 -36.69 32.04
C PHE A 365 30.26 -37.72 31.25
N VAL A 366 29.53 -37.24 30.21
CA VAL A 366 29.60 -37.83 28.88
C VAL A 366 29.35 -36.77 27.81
N PHE A 367 30.38 -36.49 27.03
CA PHE A 367 30.33 -35.93 25.70
C PHE A 367 29.79 -36.96 24.74
N ALA A 368 28.94 -36.59 23.80
CA ALA A 368 28.77 -37.32 22.57
C ALA A 368 28.70 -36.35 21.38
N LEU A 369 29.85 -36.27 20.75
CA LEU A 369 30.09 -35.72 19.43
C LEU A 369 29.67 -36.74 18.38
N LEU A 370 28.89 -36.37 17.36
CA LEU A 370 28.89 -37.08 16.10
C LEU A 370 28.79 -36.08 14.93
N ALA A 371 29.93 -35.92 14.31
CA ALA A 371 30.11 -35.33 12.99
C ALA A 371 30.06 -36.45 11.94
N THR A 372 29.42 -36.16 10.79
CA THR A 372 29.79 -36.74 9.48
C THR A 372 29.26 -35.78 8.41
N THR A 373 30.10 -34.98 7.80
CA THR A 373 30.86 -35.14 6.54
C THR A 373 29.97 -35.29 5.30
N GLY A 374 30.09 -34.32 4.39
CA GLY A 374 29.59 -34.38 3.03
C GLY A 374 30.01 -33.14 2.25
N VAL A 375 31.32 -33.09 1.91
CA VAL A 375 31.90 -32.12 0.96
C VAL A 375 31.57 -32.57 -0.46
N ALA A 376 31.05 -31.66 -1.29
CA ALA A 376 31.27 -31.69 -2.72
C ALA A 376 31.33 -30.24 -3.24
N ALA A 377 32.54 -29.82 -3.53
CA ALA A 377 32.86 -28.66 -4.31
C ALA A 377 32.61 -28.92 -5.79
N LEU A 378 32.05 -27.95 -6.53
CA LEU A 378 32.33 -27.81 -7.95
C LEU A 378 32.40 -26.31 -8.28
N ALA A 379 33.58 -25.97 -8.75
CA ALA A 379 33.97 -24.64 -9.19
C ALA A 379 33.61 -24.42 -10.67
N ALA A 380 33.55 -23.14 -11.00
CA ALA A 380 33.87 -22.51 -12.28
C ALA A 380 32.81 -22.48 -13.38
N ALA A 381 32.36 -21.28 -13.76
CA ALA A 381 32.89 -20.63 -14.96
C ALA A 381 32.27 -19.24 -15.12
N GLY A 382 33.08 -18.21 -15.01
CA GLY A 382 32.74 -16.86 -15.43
C GLY A 382 32.57 -16.81 -16.95
N ALA A 383 31.50 -16.20 -17.40
CA ALA A 383 31.40 -15.75 -18.77
C ALA A 383 31.04 -14.25 -18.78
N TRP A 384 32.03 -13.45 -19.10
CA TRP A 384 31.88 -12.04 -19.42
C TRP A 384 31.07 -11.89 -20.70
N TYR A 385 29.93 -11.22 -20.61
CA TYR A 385 29.20 -10.81 -21.80
C TYR A 385 29.47 -9.35 -22.10
N THR A 386 30.37 -9.13 -23.07
CA THR A 386 30.65 -7.82 -23.67
C THR A 386 29.56 -7.50 -24.67
N VAL A 387 28.73 -6.49 -24.37
CA VAL A 387 27.79 -5.91 -25.35
C VAL A 387 28.56 -5.02 -26.31
N LYS A 388 28.65 -5.45 -27.56
CA LYS A 388 29.23 -4.74 -28.65
C LYS A 388 28.23 -3.70 -29.19
N ARG A 389 28.49 -2.40 -28.95
CA ARG A 389 27.78 -1.31 -29.62
C ARG A 389 27.99 -1.46 -31.13
N ARG A 390 26.92 -1.55 -31.89
CA ARG A 390 26.92 -1.23 -33.33
C ARG A 390 26.18 0.07 -33.52
N SER A 391 26.96 1.08 -33.94
CA SER A 391 26.50 2.31 -34.57
C SER A 391 25.96 2.00 -35.97
N ARG A 392 24.73 2.40 -36.23
CA ARG A 392 24.32 3.01 -37.52
C ARG A 392 23.07 3.87 -37.30
#